data_8d6fdf19b47bdccbd127c8e0a0094108
#
_entry.id   8d6fdf19b47bdccbd127c8e0a0094108
#
_cell.length_a   1.000
_cell.length_b   1.000
_cell.length_c   1.000
_cell.angle_alpha   90.00
_cell.angle_beta   90.00
_cell.angle_gamma   90.00
#
_symmetry.space_group_name_H-M   'P 1'
#
loop_
_entity.id
_entity.type
_entity.pdbx_description
1 polymer ?
#
loop_
_entity_poly.entity_id
_entity_poly.type
_entity_poly.pdbx_seq_one_letter_code
_entity_poly.pdbx_strand_id
1 'polypeptide(L)'
;MNTNSLLSAFRLFRVKREERPLATVMLLVFLALDALVICKYYDVFTPQTTYYWHLFISKFHISGFDPITYSVVSNWTAGYNVYRHPLLAFFMYVPYLINQGLMWLTGINCAIFIVSAIQLFAAFYSMLFLYRICREVVGVSRTDSTLLTVFYFGFAFVMLSTMAPDHFVISMMLLLLALYVSGKLILKGKKLSGWQAVTYFFITAGTSLNNGLKIYLSELFVNGWRILRPKFLFGCILLPAALTWGVARMSYDHIVWPRDVAAKAAREKAKAAKEAKRKAEQAEQARRDSIAFAAFTTVQQDSAIAAKAERDSINKVKAAVAKKKKRVRKNGKPIANGEFISWTDVTTSRSESIVENLFGESIQLHQDYLLGDVLRTRPMMVHYRYAFNYIIEGIIALLFVLGIWAGRRSRFFWLAMSYFALDMVLHVGLGFGINEVYIMSAHWIYIIPIAVAFLLKATQKRRKALALKGLIAALAAYLWIWNVSLIVQYLFF
;
A
#
# COMPACT_ATOMS: atom_id res chain seq x y z
N MET A 1 -0.12 -10.24 -33.42
CA MET A 1 0.71 -9.16 -32.84
C MET A 1 1.98 -9.02 -33.70
N ASN A 2 2.26 -7.83 -34.24
CA ASN A 2 3.39 -7.64 -35.15
C ASN A 2 4.69 -7.75 -34.34
N THR A 3 5.68 -8.53 -34.76
CA THR A 3 6.99 -8.71 -34.10
C THR A 3 7.66 -7.38 -33.72
N ASN A 4 7.45 -6.34 -34.53
CA ASN A 4 7.90 -4.97 -34.24
C ASN A 4 7.26 -4.36 -32.97
N SER A 5 6.06 -4.76 -32.56
CA SER A 5 5.41 -4.21 -31.36
C SER A 5 5.96 -4.87 -30.08
N LEU A 6 6.26 -6.15 -30.11
CA LEU A 6 6.92 -6.86 -29.00
C LEU A 6 8.34 -6.33 -28.76
N LEU A 7 9.13 -6.21 -29.84
CA LEU A 7 10.47 -5.64 -29.76
C LEU A 7 10.47 -4.20 -29.23
N SER A 8 9.43 -3.41 -29.52
CA SER A 8 9.30 -2.04 -28.98
C SER A 8 8.98 -2.04 -27.47
N ALA A 9 8.19 -3.01 -27.00
CA ALA A 9 7.89 -3.18 -25.56
C ALA A 9 9.14 -3.57 -24.77
N PHE A 10 9.93 -4.53 -25.25
CA PHE A 10 11.20 -4.93 -24.63
C PHE A 10 12.20 -3.76 -24.52
N ARG A 11 12.21 -2.82 -25.50
CA ARG A 11 13.06 -1.62 -25.46
C ARG A 11 12.71 -0.70 -24.27
N LEU A 12 11.48 -0.70 -23.77
CA LEU A 12 11.10 0.09 -22.60
C LEU A 12 11.79 -0.40 -21.32
N PHE A 13 12.05 -1.69 -21.22
CA PHE A 13 12.67 -2.30 -20.05
C PHE A 13 14.20 -2.40 -20.13
N ARG A 14 14.79 -2.04 -21.29
CA ARG A 14 16.25 -2.02 -21.46
C ARG A 14 16.87 -0.88 -20.65
N VAL A 15 17.84 -1.21 -19.76
CA VAL A 15 18.62 -0.22 -19.01
C VAL A 15 19.63 0.46 -19.94
N LYS A 16 19.56 1.79 -20.06
CA LYS A 16 20.46 2.58 -20.87
C LYS A 16 21.82 2.78 -20.18
N ARG A 17 22.87 3.03 -20.95
CA ARG A 17 24.22 3.22 -20.41
C ARG A 17 24.29 4.32 -19.35
N GLU A 18 23.58 5.43 -19.56
CA GLU A 18 23.55 6.54 -18.61
C GLU A 18 22.80 6.22 -17.30
N GLU A 19 21.90 5.24 -17.31
CA GLU A 19 21.09 4.84 -16.17
C GLU A 19 21.82 3.85 -15.24
N ARG A 20 22.83 3.12 -15.77
CA ARG A 20 23.49 2.01 -15.05
C ARG A 20 24.02 2.35 -13.66
N PRO A 21 24.71 3.50 -13.41
CA PRO A 21 25.19 3.80 -12.07
C PRO A 21 24.06 3.94 -11.04
N LEU A 22 23.01 4.68 -11.38
CA LEU A 22 21.82 4.79 -10.53
C LEU A 22 21.14 3.43 -10.35
N ALA A 23 20.98 2.69 -11.45
CA ALA A 23 20.33 1.39 -11.46
C ALA A 23 21.06 0.39 -10.54
N THR A 24 22.38 0.33 -10.58
CA THR A 24 23.17 -0.56 -9.72
C THR A 24 23.04 -0.18 -8.24
N VAL A 25 23.18 1.10 -7.90
CA VAL A 25 23.07 1.56 -6.51
C VAL A 25 21.67 1.28 -5.95
N MET A 26 20.62 1.65 -6.69
CA MET A 26 19.25 1.46 -6.23
C MET A 26 18.84 0.00 -6.17
N LEU A 27 19.36 -0.86 -7.07
CA LEU A 27 19.15 -2.29 -6.99
C LEU A 27 19.71 -2.86 -5.67
N LEU A 28 20.92 -2.46 -5.29
CA LEU A 28 21.53 -2.88 -4.02
C LEU A 28 20.73 -2.37 -2.82
N VAL A 29 20.23 -1.15 -2.88
CA VAL A 29 19.37 -0.57 -1.83
C VAL A 29 18.07 -1.37 -1.69
N PHE A 30 17.37 -1.66 -2.79
CA PHE A 30 16.13 -2.44 -2.73
C PHE A 30 16.38 -3.87 -2.26
N LEU A 31 17.46 -4.51 -2.69
CA LEU A 31 17.89 -5.81 -2.15
C LEU A 31 18.13 -5.75 -0.63
N ALA A 32 18.76 -4.70 -0.14
CA ALA A 32 19.00 -4.53 1.30
C ALA A 32 17.67 -4.35 2.06
N LEU A 33 16.73 -3.54 1.54
CA LEU A 33 15.42 -3.35 2.15
C LEU A 33 14.61 -4.65 2.19
N ASP A 34 14.57 -5.41 1.09
CA ASP A 34 13.92 -6.73 1.06
C ASP A 34 14.59 -7.71 2.03
N ALA A 35 15.93 -7.69 2.12
CA ALA A 35 16.67 -8.54 3.04
C ALA A 35 16.29 -8.27 4.52
N LEU A 36 16.02 -7.01 4.91
CA LEU A 36 15.55 -6.68 6.27
C LEU A 36 14.23 -7.41 6.58
N VAL A 37 13.28 -7.41 5.63
CA VAL A 37 11.98 -8.10 5.80
C VAL A 37 12.17 -9.62 5.81
N ILE A 38 12.99 -10.16 4.90
CA ILE A 38 13.29 -11.59 4.86
C ILE A 38 13.91 -12.03 6.18
N CYS A 39 14.95 -11.34 6.67
CA CYS A 39 15.61 -11.68 7.94
C CYS A 39 14.62 -11.63 9.13
N LYS A 40 13.74 -10.61 9.17
CA LYS A 40 12.75 -10.48 10.25
C LYS A 40 11.75 -11.62 10.27
N TYR A 41 11.27 -12.06 9.11
CA TYR A 41 10.12 -12.96 9.01
C TYR A 41 10.46 -14.36 8.52
N TYR A 42 11.72 -14.68 8.27
CA TYR A 42 12.15 -15.96 7.72
C TYR A 42 11.58 -17.15 8.51
N ASP A 43 11.89 -17.25 9.79
CA ASP A 43 11.49 -18.38 10.64
C ASP A 43 9.96 -18.50 10.83
N VAL A 44 9.25 -17.39 10.63
CA VAL A 44 7.79 -17.32 10.82
C VAL A 44 7.03 -17.67 9.54
N PHE A 45 7.57 -17.27 8.36
CA PHE A 45 6.84 -17.35 7.09
C PHE A 45 7.28 -18.52 6.19
N THR A 46 8.43 -19.15 6.47
CA THR A 46 8.90 -20.29 5.70
C THR A 46 8.29 -21.66 6.10
N PRO A 47 7.82 -21.90 7.35
CA PRO A 47 7.15 -23.15 7.66
C PRO A 47 5.87 -23.35 6.84
N GLN A 48 5.65 -24.58 6.34
CA GLN A 48 4.42 -24.92 5.65
C GLN A 48 3.23 -24.99 6.62
N THR A 49 2.07 -24.46 6.20
CA THR A 49 0.83 -24.44 6.97
C THR A 49 -0.39 -24.51 6.05
N THR A 50 -1.54 -24.87 6.58
CA THR A 50 -2.83 -24.81 5.86
C THR A 50 -3.52 -23.45 5.95
N TYR A 51 -3.09 -22.59 6.88
CA TYR A 51 -3.76 -21.32 7.20
C TYR A 51 -2.90 -20.09 6.88
N TYR A 52 -2.32 -20.02 5.67
CA TYR A 52 -1.42 -18.96 5.23
C TYR A 52 -1.98 -17.55 5.42
N TRP A 53 -3.23 -17.29 5.02
CA TRP A 53 -3.85 -15.98 5.20
C TRP A 53 -3.83 -15.54 6.68
N HIS A 54 -4.24 -16.43 7.58
CA HIS A 54 -4.25 -16.12 9.01
C HIS A 54 -2.83 -15.91 9.56
N LEU A 55 -1.87 -16.71 9.11
CA LEU A 55 -0.47 -16.56 9.50
C LEU A 55 0.05 -15.18 9.11
N PHE A 56 -0.04 -14.81 7.82
CA PHE A 56 0.50 -13.56 7.33
C PHE A 56 -0.20 -12.35 7.94
N ILE A 57 -1.53 -12.29 7.95
CA ILE A 57 -2.29 -11.15 8.50
C ILE A 57 -2.11 -10.99 10.01
N SER A 58 -1.81 -12.06 10.75
CA SER A 58 -1.61 -12.00 12.19
C SER A 58 -0.18 -11.69 12.61
N LYS A 59 0.80 -11.86 11.73
CA LYS A 59 2.22 -11.72 12.05
C LYS A 59 2.92 -10.60 11.29
N PHE A 60 2.45 -10.26 10.07
CA PHE A 60 2.98 -9.12 9.34
C PHE A 60 2.32 -7.84 9.86
N HIS A 61 3.09 -7.00 10.51
CA HIS A 61 2.60 -5.77 11.14
C HIS A 61 3.49 -4.59 10.69
N ILE A 62 3.39 -4.20 9.45
CA ILE A 62 4.02 -2.99 8.93
C ILE A 62 2.89 -2.04 8.52
N SER A 63 2.53 -1.12 9.42
CA SER A 63 1.45 -0.15 9.21
C SER A 63 0.14 -0.83 8.76
N GLY A 64 -0.60 -0.30 7.83
CA GLY A 64 -1.82 -0.89 7.28
C GLY A 64 -1.61 -1.76 6.03
N PHE A 65 -0.38 -2.15 5.70
CA PHE A 65 -0.13 -3.00 4.54
C PHE A 65 -0.68 -4.42 4.74
N ASP A 66 -1.40 -4.89 3.76
CA ASP A 66 -1.94 -6.25 3.73
C ASP A 66 -0.97 -7.21 3.02
N PRO A 67 -0.57 -8.33 3.64
CA PRO A 67 0.35 -9.30 3.02
C PRO A 67 -0.33 -10.18 1.96
N ILE A 68 -1.08 -9.55 1.03
CA ILE A 68 -1.93 -10.26 0.05
C ILE A 68 -1.11 -11.06 -0.96
N THR A 69 0.03 -10.55 -1.40
CA THR A 69 0.88 -11.27 -2.36
C THR A 69 1.50 -12.52 -1.75
N TYR A 70 1.96 -12.48 -0.50
CA TYR A 70 2.40 -13.69 0.22
C TYR A 70 1.29 -14.72 0.29
N SER A 71 0.08 -14.28 0.63
CA SER A 71 -1.07 -15.18 0.78
C SER A 71 -1.43 -15.87 -0.53
N VAL A 72 -1.53 -15.11 -1.62
CA VAL A 72 -1.92 -15.63 -2.95
C VAL A 72 -0.82 -16.52 -3.53
N VAL A 73 0.46 -16.20 -3.32
CA VAL A 73 1.60 -17.03 -3.78
C VAL A 73 1.74 -18.30 -2.96
N SER A 74 1.35 -18.31 -1.68
CA SER A 74 1.37 -19.52 -0.85
C SER A 74 0.14 -20.42 -1.06
N ASN A 75 -1.03 -19.82 -1.22
CA ASN A 75 -2.29 -20.51 -1.53
C ASN A 75 -3.12 -19.62 -2.44
N TRP A 76 -3.23 -20.00 -3.71
CA TRP A 76 -3.87 -19.19 -4.76
C TRP A 76 -5.32 -18.79 -4.44
N THR A 77 -6.03 -19.64 -3.70
CA THR A 77 -7.40 -19.38 -3.25
C THR A 77 -7.48 -18.57 -1.95
N ALA A 78 -6.34 -18.14 -1.38
CA ALA A 78 -6.31 -17.32 -0.19
C ALA A 78 -7.11 -16.01 -0.38
N GLY A 79 -7.73 -15.55 0.71
CA GLY A 79 -8.61 -14.38 0.66
C GLY A 79 -7.89 -13.10 0.28
N TYR A 80 -8.45 -12.41 -0.68
CA TYR A 80 -8.16 -11.04 -1.04
C TYR A 80 -9.45 -10.39 -1.56
N ASN A 81 -9.52 -9.08 -1.56
CA ASN A 81 -10.70 -8.41 -2.07
C ASN A 81 -10.67 -8.38 -3.61
N VAL A 82 -11.43 -9.27 -4.24
CA VAL A 82 -11.48 -9.42 -5.72
C VAL A 82 -12.04 -8.19 -6.42
N TYR A 83 -12.87 -7.37 -5.75
CA TYR A 83 -13.38 -6.14 -6.33
C TYR A 83 -12.34 -5.01 -6.32
N ARG A 84 -11.43 -5.01 -5.34
CA ARG A 84 -10.29 -4.06 -5.29
C ARG A 84 -9.15 -4.48 -6.21
N HIS A 85 -8.91 -5.81 -6.33
CA HIS A 85 -7.76 -6.40 -7.03
C HIS A 85 -8.24 -7.50 -8.03
N PRO A 86 -9.00 -7.14 -9.09
CA PRO A 86 -9.74 -8.10 -9.91
C PRO A 86 -8.91 -9.23 -10.54
N LEU A 87 -7.68 -8.91 -10.96
CA LEU A 87 -6.80 -9.83 -11.67
C LEU A 87 -5.51 -10.17 -10.90
N LEU A 88 -5.33 -9.67 -9.67
CA LEU A 88 -4.08 -9.85 -8.93
C LEU A 88 -3.74 -11.34 -8.74
N ALA A 89 -4.70 -12.17 -8.37
CA ALA A 89 -4.48 -13.59 -8.21
C ALA A 89 -4.09 -14.27 -9.54
N PHE A 90 -4.68 -13.85 -10.64
CA PHE A 90 -4.33 -14.38 -11.96
C PHE A 90 -2.90 -14.01 -12.36
N PHE A 91 -2.46 -12.79 -12.06
CA PHE A 91 -1.06 -12.37 -12.27
C PHE A 91 -0.09 -13.16 -11.39
N MET A 92 -0.52 -13.53 -10.18
CA MET A 92 0.27 -14.29 -9.21
C MET A 92 0.15 -15.82 -9.40
N TYR A 93 -0.59 -16.30 -10.41
CA TYR A 93 -0.77 -17.73 -10.61
C TYR A 93 0.53 -18.46 -10.97
N VAL A 94 1.34 -17.90 -11.86
CA VAL A 94 2.66 -18.46 -12.19
C VAL A 94 3.62 -18.40 -10.99
N PRO A 95 3.79 -17.29 -10.28
CA PRO A 95 4.51 -17.27 -9.00
C PRO A 95 4.01 -18.31 -7.98
N TYR A 96 2.70 -18.53 -7.88
CA TYR A 96 2.13 -19.56 -7.04
C TYR A 96 2.60 -20.97 -7.47
N LEU A 97 2.53 -21.31 -8.76
CA LEU A 97 3.00 -22.61 -9.25
C LEU A 97 4.49 -22.84 -8.97
N ILE A 98 5.31 -21.80 -9.15
CA ILE A 98 6.75 -21.82 -8.81
C ILE A 98 6.91 -22.12 -7.32
N ASN A 99 6.15 -21.44 -6.46
CA ASN A 99 6.22 -21.67 -5.02
C ASN A 99 5.81 -23.09 -4.64
N GLN A 100 4.75 -23.64 -5.25
CA GLN A 100 4.35 -25.03 -4.99
C GLN A 100 5.47 -26.02 -5.35
N GLY A 101 6.14 -25.83 -6.49
CA GLY A 101 7.29 -26.64 -6.88
C GLY A 101 8.48 -26.49 -5.90
N LEU A 102 8.78 -25.29 -5.47
CA LEU A 102 9.84 -25.04 -4.47
C LEU A 102 9.47 -25.61 -3.09
N MET A 103 8.22 -25.50 -2.67
CA MET A 103 7.73 -26.10 -1.41
C MET A 103 7.88 -27.62 -1.41
N TRP A 104 7.58 -28.25 -2.57
CA TRP A 104 7.78 -29.68 -2.72
C TRP A 104 9.26 -30.09 -2.68
N LEU A 105 10.15 -29.29 -3.30
CA LEU A 105 11.59 -29.57 -3.35
C LEU A 105 12.31 -29.31 -2.02
N THR A 106 11.96 -28.19 -1.35
CA THR A 106 12.75 -27.67 -0.21
C THR A 106 12.10 -27.95 1.15
N GLY A 107 10.82 -28.32 1.17
CA GLY A 107 10.06 -28.47 2.42
C GLY A 107 9.65 -27.16 3.09
N ILE A 108 9.96 -25.97 2.50
CA ILE A 108 9.62 -24.66 3.05
C ILE A 108 8.77 -23.84 2.09
N ASN A 109 7.98 -22.92 2.62
CA ASN A 109 7.23 -21.95 1.82
C ASN A 109 8.19 -20.83 1.34
N CYS A 110 8.45 -20.78 0.04
CA CYS A 110 9.35 -19.82 -0.58
C CYS A 110 8.67 -18.52 -1.01
N ALA A 111 7.42 -18.28 -0.61
CA ALA A 111 6.66 -17.08 -1.01
C ALA A 111 7.39 -15.77 -0.67
N ILE A 112 8.09 -15.71 0.47
CA ILE A 112 8.84 -14.52 0.89
C ILE A 112 9.92 -14.14 -0.14
N PHE A 113 10.62 -15.11 -0.71
CA PHE A 113 11.66 -14.87 -1.72
C PHE A 113 11.08 -14.53 -3.10
N ILE A 114 10.01 -15.24 -3.50
CA ILE A 114 9.36 -15.02 -4.80
C ILE A 114 8.72 -13.64 -4.85
N VAL A 115 8.04 -13.24 -3.78
CA VAL A 115 7.41 -11.93 -3.70
C VAL A 115 8.46 -10.82 -3.62
N SER A 116 9.56 -11.00 -2.87
CA SER A 116 10.67 -10.04 -2.87
C SER A 116 11.27 -9.88 -4.27
N ALA A 117 11.42 -10.95 -5.06
CA ALA A 117 11.88 -10.82 -6.44
C ALA A 117 10.90 -9.99 -7.31
N ILE A 118 9.58 -10.15 -7.12
CA ILE A 118 8.56 -9.34 -7.81
C ILE A 118 8.62 -7.88 -7.36
N GLN A 119 8.77 -7.64 -6.07
CA GLN A 119 8.89 -6.30 -5.49
C GLN A 119 10.15 -5.59 -5.98
N LEU A 120 11.27 -6.29 -5.97
CA LEU A 120 12.55 -5.81 -6.50
C LEU A 120 12.43 -5.41 -7.98
N PHE A 121 11.80 -6.25 -8.81
CA PHE A 121 11.51 -5.92 -10.20
C PHE A 121 10.65 -4.66 -10.32
N ALA A 122 9.56 -4.58 -9.58
CA ALA A 122 8.64 -3.45 -9.65
C ALA A 122 9.28 -2.15 -9.12
N ALA A 123 10.03 -2.20 -8.02
CA ALA A 123 10.75 -1.05 -7.46
C ALA A 123 11.84 -0.55 -8.42
N PHE A 124 12.62 -1.48 -8.99
CA PHE A 124 13.68 -1.18 -9.94
C PHE A 124 13.14 -0.45 -11.19
N TYR A 125 12.04 -0.94 -11.77
CA TYR A 125 11.46 -0.29 -12.94
C TYR A 125 10.68 0.98 -12.58
N SER A 126 10.10 1.09 -11.40
CA SER A 126 9.56 2.36 -10.88
C SER A 126 10.62 3.44 -10.85
N MET A 127 11.79 3.12 -10.34
CA MET A 127 12.95 4.00 -10.28
C MET A 127 13.39 4.45 -11.70
N LEU A 128 13.51 3.50 -12.63
CA LEU A 128 13.89 3.83 -14.01
C LEU A 128 12.85 4.70 -14.72
N PHE A 129 11.56 4.41 -14.56
CA PHE A 129 10.53 5.22 -15.21
C PHE A 129 10.44 6.63 -14.62
N LEU A 130 10.59 6.80 -13.30
CA LEU A 130 10.65 8.14 -12.71
C LEU A 130 11.88 8.92 -13.21
N TYR A 131 13.05 8.29 -13.21
CA TYR A 131 14.26 8.89 -13.77
C TYR A 131 14.02 9.35 -15.22
N ARG A 132 13.44 8.48 -16.05
CA ARG A 132 13.15 8.78 -17.48
C ARG A 132 12.08 9.86 -17.64
N ILE A 133 11.09 9.92 -16.77
CA ILE A 133 10.12 11.03 -16.76
C ILE A 133 10.86 12.35 -16.55
N CYS A 134 11.70 12.45 -15.54
CA CYS A 134 12.49 13.65 -15.27
C CYS A 134 13.45 13.96 -16.41
N ARG A 135 14.17 12.95 -16.89
CA ARG A 135 15.23 13.10 -17.92
C ARG A 135 14.71 13.37 -19.33
N GLU A 136 13.72 12.56 -19.77
CA GLU A 136 13.33 12.50 -21.18
C GLU A 136 11.99 13.18 -21.46
N VAL A 137 11.11 13.33 -20.45
CA VAL A 137 9.81 13.99 -20.62
C VAL A 137 9.88 15.43 -20.14
N VAL A 138 10.33 15.64 -18.90
CA VAL A 138 10.53 17.01 -18.37
C VAL A 138 11.77 17.65 -18.98
N GLY A 139 12.86 16.89 -19.16
CA GLY A 139 14.08 17.34 -19.83
C GLY A 139 15.07 18.04 -18.89
N VAL A 140 15.21 17.56 -17.63
CA VAL A 140 16.26 18.03 -16.72
C VAL A 140 17.58 17.26 -16.94
N SER A 141 18.67 17.71 -16.33
CA SER A 141 19.97 17.08 -16.47
C SER A 141 19.99 15.64 -15.89
N ARG A 142 21.01 14.84 -16.24
CA ARG A 142 21.21 13.52 -15.68
C ARG A 142 21.33 13.56 -14.15
N THR A 143 22.13 14.49 -13.62
CA THR A 143 22.35 14.67 -12.19
C THR A 143 21.05 15.04 -11.48
N ASP A 144 20.26 15.96 -12.04
CA ASP A 144 18.97 16.38 -11.47
C ASP A 144 17.96 15.25 -11.48
N SER A 145 17.92 14.44 -12.56
CA SER A 145 17.05 13.26 -12.64
C SER A 145 17.42 12.21 -11.59
N THR A 146 18.73 11.96 -11.41
CA THR A 146 19.24 11.07 -10.36
C THR A 146 18.86 11.59 -8.97
N LEU A 147 19.11 12.86 -8.69
CA LEU A 147 18.81 13.48 -7.41
C LEU A 147 17.32 13.39 -7.05
N LEU A 148 16.44 13.71 -8.01
CA LEU A 148 14.99 13.62 -7.80
C LEU A 148 14.50 12.19 -7.59
N THR A 149 15.12 11.22 -8.27
CA THR A 149 14.80 9.81 -8.09
C THR A 149 15.22 9.32 -6.71
N VAL A 150 16.43 9.65 -6.27
CA VAL A 150 16.90 9.32 -4.91
C VAL A 150 16.06 10.02 -3.85
N PHE A 151 15.68 11.29 -4.05
CA PHE A 151 14.79 12.03 -3.16
C PHE A 151 13.44 11.34 -3.01
N TYR A 152 12.83 10.88 -4.12
CA TYR A 152 11.54 10.17 -4.12
C TYR A 152 11.57 8.87 -3.32
N PHE A 153 12.58 8.04 -3.53
CA PHE A 153 12.69 6.77 -2.81
C PHE A 153 13.14 6.94 -1.35
N GLY A 154 13.48 8.16 -0.93
CA GLY A 154 13.64 8.53 0.48
C GLY A 154 12.32 8.78 1.22
N PHE A 155 11.19 8.92 0.54
CA PHE A 155 9.88 9.08 1.19
C PHE A 155 9.47 7.79 1.91
N ALA A 156 8.94 7.92 3.13
CA ALA A 156 8.68 6.82 4.03
C ALA A 156 7.84 5.69 3.40
N PHE A 157 6.65 6.03 2.92
CA PHE A 157 5.74 5.01 2.39
C PHE A 157 6.04 4.61 0.94
N VAL A 158 6.87 5.36 0.22
CA VAL A 158 7.47 4.87 -1.04
C VAL A 158 8.48 3.77 -0.73
N MET A 159 9.37 4.00 0.24
CA MET A 159 10.36 3.01 0.70
C MET A 159 9.67 1.75 1.24
N LEU A 160 8.69 1.91 2.13
CA LEU A 160 7.92 0.79 2.68
C LEU A 160 7.16 0.01 1.60
N SER A 161 6.61 0.68 0.59
CA SER A 161 5.93 0.01 -0.52
C SER A 161 6.86 -0.89 -1.33
N THR A 162 8.18 -0.62 -1.36
CA THR A 162 9.13 -1.48 -2.07
C THR A 162 9.43 -2.79 -1.35
N MET A 163 9.16 -2.87 -0.04
CA MET A 163 9.47 -4.02 0.81
C MET A 163 8.24 -4.69 1.44
N ALA A 164 7.04 -4.06 1.36
CA ALA A 164 5.80 -4.63 1.88
C ALA A 164 5.14 -5.54 0.84
N PRO A 165 4.71 -6.79 1.20
CA PRO A 165 4.15 -7.77 0.28
C PRO A 165 2.70 -7.47 -0.13
N ASP A 166 2.49 -6.25 -0.59
CA ASP A 166 1.22 -5.72 -1.06
C ASP A 166 1.33 -5.35 -2.56
N HIS A 167 0.25 -4.88 -3.15
CA HIS A 167 0.17 -4.50 -4.57
C HIS A 167 0.76 -3.13 -4.90
N PHE A 168 1.10 -2.30 -3.91
CA PHE A 168 1.42 -0.88 -4.09
C PHE A 168 2.65 -0.63 -4.97
N VAL A 169 3.73 -1.39 -4.78
CA VAL A 169 4.93 -1.24 -5.62
C VAL A 169 4.67 -1.63 -7.08
N ILE A 170 3.83 -2.65 -7.31
CA ILE A 170 3.42 -3.06 -8.67
C ILE A 170 2.59 -1.96 -9.31
N SER A 171 1.63 -1.40 -8.57
CA SER A 171 0.82 -0.26 -9.02
C SER A 171 1.68 0.96 -9.33
N MET A 172 2.66 1.28 -8.49
CA MET A 172 3.61 2.38 -8.70
C MET A 172 4.37 2.22 -10.02
N MET A 173 4.90 1.03 -10.28
CA MET A 173 5.59 0.72 -11.54
C MET A 173 4.68 0.94 -12.75
N LEU A 174 3.46 0.42 -12.71
CA LEU A 174 2.50 0.51 -13.80
C LEU A 174 2.05 1.95 -14.07
N LEU A 175 1.82 2.74 -13.01
CA LEU A 175 1.44 4.15 -13.13
C LEU A 175 2.58 5.01 -13.67
N LEU A 176 3.81 4.80 -13.20
CA LEU A 176 5.00 5.50 -13.71
C LEU A 176 5.32 5.11 -15.17
N LEU A 177 5.15 3.82 -15.53
CA LEU A 177 5.25 3.37 -16.92
C LEU A 177 4.20 4.08 -17.80
N ALA A 178 2.93 4.12 -17.36
CA ALA A 178 1.86 4.78 -18.11
C ALA A 178 2.13 6.29 -18.29
N LEU A 179 2.59 6.97 -17.24
CA LEU A 179 3.00 8.39 -17.32
C LEU A 179 4.18 8.59 -18.24
N TYR A 180 5.21 7.74 -18.17
CA TYR A 180 6.38 7.84 -19.07
C TYR A 180 5.99 7.69 -20.53
N VAL A 181 5.23 6.63 -20.87
CA VAL A 181 4.77 6.38 -22.24
C VAL A 181 3.87 7.50 -22.73
N SER A 182 2.90 7.92 -21.92
CA SER A 182 2.00 9.03 -22.26
C SER A 182 2.74 10.34 -22.45
N GLY A 183 3.73 10.65 -21.59
CA GLY A 183 4.60 11.80 -21.72
C GLY A 183 5.39 11.79 -23.04
N LYS A 184 5.97 10.65 -23.40
CA LYS A 184 6.68 10.51 -24.69
C LYS A 184 5.75 10.65 -25.90
N LEU A 185 4.52 10.16 -25.81
CA LEU A 185 3.52 10.31 -26.88
C LEU A 185 3.08 11.77 -27.01
N ILE A 186 2.82 12.47 -25.91
CA ILE A 186 2.48 13.91 -25.90
C ILE A 186 3.59 14.73 -26.55
N LEU A 187 4.86 14.49 -26.17
CA LEU A 187 6.01 15.22 -26.74
C LEU A 187 6.17 14.99 -28.25
N LYS A 188 5.83 13.77 -28.73
CA LYS A 188 5.93 13.40 -30.15
C LYS A 188 4.67 13.72 -30.95
N GLY A 189 3.61 14.26 -30.34
CA GLY A 189 2.31 14.46 -30.99
C GLY A 189 1.64 13.15 -31.45
N LYS A 190 2.09 11.98 -30.93
CA LYS A 190 1.55 10.68 -31.29
C LYS A 190 0.37 10.30 -30.39
N LYS A 191 -0.44 9.35 -30.86
CA LYS A 191 -1.63 8.86 -30.16
C LYS A 191 -1.35 7.49 -29.51
N LEU A 192 -2.06 7.22 -28.42
CA LEU A 192 -2.13 5.90 -27.83
C LEU A 192 -3.08 5.03 -28.67
N SER A 193 -2.63 3.85 -29.08
CA SER A 193 -3.50 2.93 -29.82
C SER A 193 -4.53 2.29 -28.91
N GLY A 194 -5.68 1.88 -29.46
CA GLY A 194 -6.72 1.21 -28.68
C GLY A 194 -6.23 -0.06 -27.98
N TRP A 195 -5.36 -0.84 -28.63
CA TRP A 195 -4.75 -2.02 -28.02
C TRP A 195 -3.87 -1.67 -26.81
N GLN A 196 -3.02 -0.66 -26.92
CA GLN A 196 -2.19 -0.19 -25.81
C GLN A 196 -3.06 0.30 -24.64
N ALA A 197 -4.12 1.05 -24.96
CA ALA A 197 -5.10 1.54 -23.98
C ALA A 197 -5.71 0.39 -23.18
N VAL A 198 -6.25 -0.61 -23.88
CA VAL A 198 -6.86 -1.81 -23.27
C VAL A 198 -5.85 -2.58 -22.44
N THR A 199 -4.63 -2.81 -22.95
CA THR A 199 -3.59 -3.56 -22.22
C THR A 199 -3.18 -2.84 -20.95
N TYR A 200 -2.90 -1.52 -21.01
CA TYR A 200 -2.55 -0.75 -19.80
C TYR A 200 -3.70 -0.75 -18.80
N PHE A 201 -4.94 -0.62 -19.26
CA PHE A 201 -6.10 -0.66 -18.38
C PHE A 201 -6.19 -2.01 -17.66
N PHE A 202 -6.19 -3.16 -18.38
CA PHE A 202 -6.32 -4.48 -17.76
C PHE A 202 -5.23 -4.77 -16.74
N ILE A 203 -3.97 -4.45 -17.05
CA ILE A 203 -2.87 -4.71 -16.12
C ILE A 203 -2.98 -3.81 -14.89
N THR A 204 -3.30 -2.54 -15.08
CA THR A 204 -3.33 -1.55 -13.99
C THR A 204 -4.59 -1.69 -13.14
N ALA A 205 -5.79 -1.74 -13.77
CA ALA A 205 -7.06 -1.95 -13.07
C ALA A 205 -7.15 -3.35 -12.46
N GLY A 206 -6.58 -4.35 -13.13
CA GLY A 206 -6.52 -5.72 -12.61
C GLY A 206 -5.69 -5.85 -11.33
N THR A 207 -4.64 -5.06 -11.20
CA THR A 207 -3.83 -4.97 -9.97
C THR A 207 -4.55 -4.15 -8.89
N SER A 208 -5.12 -3.00 -9.26
CA SER A 208 -5.88 -2.11 -8.36
C SER A 208 -6.92 -1.34 -9.18
N LEU A 209 -8.21 -1.63 -8.94
CA LEU A 209 -9.30 -1.19 -9.80
C LEU A 209 -9.37 0.33 -9.99
N ASN A 210 -9.18 1.10 -8.92
CA ASN A 210 -9.21 2.56 -8.97
C ASN A 210 -8.11 3.16 -9.87
N ASN A 211 -6.97 2.48 -10.00
CA ASN A 211 -5.88 2.93 -10.86
C ASN A 211 -6.22 2.82 -12.37
N GLY A 212 -7.22 2.01 -12.74
CA GLY A 212 -7.75 1.97 -14.11
C GLY A 212 -8.28 3.32 -14.59
N LEU A 213 -8.87 4.12 -13.69
CA LEU A 213 -9.33 5.48 -14.02
C LEU A 213 -8.18 6.40 -14.45
N LYS A 214 -6.98 6.22 -13.88
CA LYS A 214 -5.77 6.98 -14.26
C LYS A 214 -5.32 6.65 -15.69
N ILE A 215 -5.52 5.42 -16.13
CA ILE A 215 -5.25 5.05 -17.53
C ILE A 215 -6.20 5.78 -18.47
N TYR A 216 -7.49 5.88 -18.14
CA TYR A 216 -8.44 6.67 -18.94
C TYR A 216 -8.09 8.17 -18.97
N LEU A 217 -7.56 8.72 -17.88
CA LEU A 217 -6.98 10.07 -17.88
C LEU A 217 -5.79 10.17 -18.82
N SER A 218 -4.88 9.18 -18.85
CA SER A 218 -3.80 9.12 -19.83
C SER A 218 -4.32 9.12 -21.26
N GLU A 219 -5.33 8.32 -21.54
CA GLU A 219 -5.97 8.28 -22.86
C GLU A 219 -6.57 9.62 -23.24
N LEU A 220 -7.28 10.28 -22.33
CA LEU A 220 -7.85 11.61 -22.54
C LEU A 220 -6.77 12.64 -22.86
N PHE A 221 -5.67 12.68 -22.10
CA PHE A 221 -4.59 13.62 -22.33
C PHE A 221 -3.78 13.32 -23.60
N VAL A 222 -3.64 12.06 -23.99
CA VAL A 222 -2.89 11.68 -25.21
C VAL A 222 -3.77 11.76 -26.46
N ASN A 223 -4.99 11.21 -26.40
CA ASN A 223 -5.88 11.09 -27.55
C ASN A 223 -6.85 12.29 -27.70
N GLY A 224 -7.06 13.08 -26.64
CA GLY A 224 -8.04 14.16 -26.57
C GLY A 224 -9.46 13.60 -26.66
N TRP A 225 -10.41 14.40 -27.10
CA TRP A 225 -11.83 14.04 -27.20
C TRP A 225 -12.14 12.87 -28.15
N ARG A 226 -11.13 12.33 -28.85
CA ARG A 226 -11.28 11.10 -29.66
C ARG A 226 -11.70 9.88 -28.85
N ILE A 227 -11.46 9.88 -27.53
CA ILE A 227 -11.90 8.80 -26.63
C ILE A 227 -13.42 8.67 -26.59
N LEU A 228 -14.18 9.74 -26.88
CA LEU A 228 -15.63 9.73 -26.93
C LEU A 228 -16.22 9.18 -28.25
N ARG A 229 -15.37 8.89 -29.24
CA ARG A 229 -15.85 8.23 -30.47
C ARG A 229 -16.38 6.84 -30.12
N PRO A 230 -17.54 6.41 -30.66
CA PRO A 230 -18.22 5.17 -30.26
C PRO A 230 -17.30 3.94 -30.26
N LYS A 231 -16.50 3.73 -31.31
CA LYS A 231 -15.57 2.58 -31.39
C LYS A 231 -14.54 2.58 -30.26
N PHE A 232 -14.04 3.76 -29.85
CA PHE A 232 -13.05 3.86 -28.78
C PHE A 232 -13.74 3.76 -27.40
N LEU A 233 -14.84 4.50 -27.22
CA LEU A 233 -15.59 4.52 -25.97
C LEU A 233 -16.09 3.11 -25.60
N PHE A 234 -16.76 2.43 -26.53
CA PHE A 234 -17.26 1.08 -26.25
C PHE A 234 -16.16 0.04 -26.24
N GLY A 235 -15.22 0.05 -27.20
CA GLY A 235 -14.20 -1.00 -27.33
C GLY A 235 -13.00 -0.86 -26.41
N CYS A 236 -12.59 0.35 -26.02
CA CYS A 236 -11.39 0.57 -25.23
C CYS A 236 -11.65 1.06 -23.80
N ILE A 237 -12.86 1.53 -23.49
CA ILE A 237 -13.21 2.02 -22.16
C ILE A 237 -14.27 1.13 -21.50
N LEU A 238 -15.48 1.09 -22.06
CA LEU A 238 -16.61 0.42 -21.40
C LEU A 238 -16.48 -1.10 -21.39
N LEU A 239 -16.09 -1.71 -22.52
CA LEU A 239 -15.93 -3.17 -22.59
C LEU A 239 -14.83 -3.69 -21.68
N PRO A 240 -13.60 -3.13 -21.64
CA PRO A 240 -12.59 -3.56 -20.69
C PRO A 240 -13.01 -3.39 -19.23
N ALA A 241 -13.71 -2.30 -18.89
CA ALA A 241 -14.23 -2.08 -17.54
C ALA A 241 -15.27 -3.16 -17.17
N ALA A 242 -16.23 -3.43 -18.08
CA ALA A 242 -17.26 -4.44 -17.87
C ALA A 242 -16.65 -5.85 -17.75
N LEU A 243 -15.66 -6.20 -18.59
CA LEU A 243 -14.95 -7.47 -18.50
C LEU A 243 -14.18 -7.62 -17.18
N THR A 244 -13.46 -6.59 -16.75
CA THR A 244 -12.75 -6.60 -15.47
C THR A 244 -13.70 -6.79 -14.30
N TRP A 245 -14.84 -6.09 -14.32
CA TRP A 245 -15.89 -6.25 -13.30
C TRP A 245 -16.52 -7.65 -13.35
N GLY A 246 -16.79 -8.17 -14.56
CA GLY A 246 -17.34 -9.52 -14.77
C GLY A 246 -16.41 -10.60 -14.20
N VAL A 247 -15.11 -10.49 -14.44
CA VAL A 247 -14.11 -11.42 -13.86
C VAL A 247 -14.09 -11.31 -12.34
N ALA A 248 -14.14 -10.09 -11.77
CA ALA A 248 -14.22 -9.89 -10.33
C ALA A 248 -15.47 -10.56 -9.75
N ARG A 249 -16.63 -10.38 -10.39
CA ARG A 249 -17.90 -10.98 -9.96
C ARG A 249 -17.86 -12.50 -10.03
N MET A 250 -17.39 -13.08 -11.14
CA MET A 250 -17.23 -14.53 -11.28
C MET A 250 -16.26 -15.10 -10.22
N SER A 251 -15.14 -14.42 -9.98
CA SER A 251 -14.18 -14.84 -8.96
C SER A 251 -14.78 -14.77 -7.56
N TYR A 252 -15.59 -13.75 -7.27
CA TYR A 252 -16.32 -13.65 -6.01
C TYR A 252 -17.30 -14.81 -5.84
N ASP A 253 -18.18 -15.04 -6.82
CA ASP A 253 -19.27 -16.02 -6.72
C ASP A 253 -18.76 -17.46 -6.65
N HIS A 254 -17.66 -17.79 -7.38
CA HIS A 254 -17.19 -19.16 -7.49
C HIS A 254 -16.01 -19.51 -6.56
N ILE A 255 -15.24 -18.54 -6.12
CA ILE A 255 -14.03 -18.78 -5.31
C ILE A 255 -14.19 -18.20 -3.90
N VAL A 256 -14.50 -16.89 -3.81
CA VAL A 256 -14.46 -16.17 -2.52
C VAL A 256 -15.66 -16.50 -1.66
N TRP A 257 -16.88 -16.37 -2.21
CA TRP A 257 -18.12 -16.57 -1.47
C TRP A 257 -18.26 -17.96 -0.83
N PRO A 258 -18.08 -19.08 -1.56
CA PRO A 258 -18.20 -20.41 -0.98
C PRO A 258 -17.24 -20.63 0.19
N ARG A 259 -16.01 -20.11 0.05
CA ARG A 259 -15.00 -20.19 1.09
C ARG A 259 -15.34 -19.32 2.31
N ASP A 260 -15.81 -18.09 2.08
CA ASP A 260 -16.18 -17.17 3.17
C ASP A 260 -17.36 -17.72 3.98
N VAL A 261 -18.33 -18.35 3.31
CA VAL A 261 -19.44 -19.05 3.97
C VAL A 261 -18.92 -20.21 4.80
N ALA A 262 -18.05 -21.06 4.24
CA ALA A 262 -17.47 -22.19 4.97
C ALA A 262 -16.61 -21.71 6.16
N ALA A 263 -15.80 -20.68 5.97
CA ALA A 263 -14.98 -20.10 7.04
C ALA A 263 -15.84 -19.47 8.15
N LYS A 264 -16.94 -18.80 7.81
CA LYS A 264 -17.88 -18.25 8.78
C LYS A 264 -18.54 -19.36 9.61
N ALA A 265 -19.04 -20.39 8.96
CA ALA A 265 -19.64 -21.56 9.63
C ALA A 265 -18.62 -22.26 10.56
N ALA A 266 -17.38 -22.43 10.11
CA ALA A 266 -16.31 -23.01 10.92
C ALA A 266 -15.98 -22.16 12.15
N ARG A 267 -15.93 -20.82 11.99
CA ARG A 267 -15.71 -19.88 13.12
C ARG A 267 -16.84 -19.91 14.12
N GLU A 268 -18.10 -19.96 13.68
CA GLU A 268 -19.27 -20.05 14.54
C GLU A 268 -19.27 -21.38 15.32
N LYS A 269 -18.95 -22.49 14.65
CA LYS A 269 -18.80 -23.81 15.32
C LYS A 269 -17.67 -23.81 16.35
N ALA A 270 -16.50 -23.25 16.00
CA ALA A 270 -15.39 -23.15 16.94
C ALA A 270 -15.70 -22.22 18.12
N LYS A 271 -16.42 -21.11 17.89
CA LYS A 271 -16.88 -20.22 18.97
C LYS A 271 -17.87 -20.93 19.91
N ALA A 272 -18.83 -21.62 19.36
CA ALA A 272 -19.80 -22.43 20.16
C ALA A 272 -19.11 -23.52 20.97
N ALA A 273 -18.16 -24.24 20.36
CA ALA A 273 -17.37 -25.26 21.07
C ALA A 273 -16.53 -24.66 22.22
N LYS A 274 -15.87 -23.52 21.97
CA LYS A 274 -15.11 -22.81 23.02
C LYS A 274 -16.00 -22.31 24.15
N GLU A 275 -17.20 -21.84 23.84
CA GLU A 275 -18.15 -21.36 24.83
C GLU A 275 -18.74 -22.53 25.65
N ALA A 276 -19.05 -23.66 25.01
CA ALA A 276 -19.45 -24.87 25.67
C ALA A 276 -18.37 -25.40 26.64
N LYS A 277 -17.11 -25.46 26.18
CA LYS A 277 -15.98 -25.85 27.02
C LYS A 277 -15.81 -24.91 28.22
N ARG A 278 -15.90 -23.60 28.01
CA ARG A 278 -15.83 -22.62 29.12
C ARG A 278 -16.96 -22.78 30.11
N LYS A 279 -18.20 -23.04 29.65
CA LYS A 279 -19.33 -23.29 30.53
C LYS A 279 -19.15 -24.58 31.35
N ALA A 280 -18.62 -25.64 30.72
CA ALA A 280 -18.31 -26.89 31.40
C ALA A 280 -17.22 -26.70 32.47
N GLU A 281 -16.12 -25.99 32.13
CA GLU A 281 -15.07 -25.67 33.10
C GLU A 281 -15.57 -24.80 34.25
N GLN A 282 -16.44 -23.83 33.97
CA GLN A 282 -17.07 -23.00 35.02
C GLN A 282 -18.01 -23.81 35.92
N ALA A 283 -18.79 -24.74 35.35
CA ALA A 283 -19.67 -25.62 36.12
C ALA A 283 -18.87 -26.58 37.01
N GLU A 284 -17.80 -27.16 36.47
CA GLU A 284 -16.89 -28.04 37.24
C GLU A 284 -16.20 -27.26 38.37
N GLN A 285 -15.71 -26.03 38.08
CA GLN A 285 -15.13 -25.19 39.12
C GLN A 285 -16.15 -24.82 40.22
N ALA A 286 -17.37 -24.42 39.83
CA ALA A 286 -18.44 -24.10 40.76
C ALA A 286 -18.81 -25.32 41.65
N ARG A 287 -18.79 -26.52 41.07
CA ARG A 287 -18.99 -27.76 41.83
C ARG A 287 -17.87 -28.02 42.84
N ARG A 288 -16.60 -27.83 42.43
CA ARG A 288 -15.45 -27.97 43.34
C ARG A 288 -15.47 -26.92 44.45
N ASP A 289 -15.78 -25.68 44.10
CA ASP A 289 -15.92 -24.59 45.08
C ASP A 289 -17.04 -24.86 46.08
N SER A 290 -18.19 -25.42 45.62
CA SER A 290 -19.31 -25.81 46.47
C SER A 290 -18.95 -26.93 47.47
N ILE A 291 -18.22 -27.96 47.00
CA ILE A 291 -17.75 -29.06 47.87
C ILE A 291 -16.73 -28.52 48.88
N ALA A 292 -15.78 -27.69 48.46
CA ALA A 292 -14.81 -27.09 49.36
C ALA A 292 -15.47 -26.15 50.38
N PHE A 293 -16.46 -25.35 49.95
CA PHE A 293 -17.22 -24.46 50.83
C PHE A 293 -18.02 -25.23 51.90
N ALA A 294 -18.61 -26.37 51.53
CA ALA A 294 -19.33 -27.22 52.47
C ALA A 294 -18.41 -27.84 53.54
N ALA A 295 -17.12 -27.96 53.27
CA ALA A 295 -16.12 -28.47 54.21
C ALA A 295 -15.55 -27.41 55.17
N PHE A 296 -15.85 -26.10 54.96
CA PHE A 296 -15.34 -25.01 55.78
C PHE A 296 -16.15 -24.81 57.05
N THR A 297 -15.49 -24.39 58.14
CA THR A 297 -16.15 -23.87 59.34
C THR A 297 -16.85 -22.51 59.01
N THR A 298 -17.80 -22.09 59.86
CA THR A 298 -18.58 -20.84 59.64
C THR A 298 -17.69 -19.63 59.40
N VAL A 299 -16.61 -19.47 60.14
CA VAL A 299 -15.63 -18.35 59.98
C VAL A 299 -14.89 -18.42 58.64
N GLN A 300 -14.56 -19.64 58.20
CA GLN A 300 -13.91 -19.84 56.88
C GLN A 300 -14.89 -19.59 55.72
N GLN A 301 -16.19 -19.90 55.91
CA GLN A 301 -17.22 -19.62 54.92
C GLN A 301 -17.43 -18.13 54.72
N ASP A 302 -17.49 -17.33 55.80
CA ASP A 302 -17.60 -15.87 55.72
C ASP A 302 -16.41 -15.23 55.03
N SER A 303 -15.18 -15.69 55.33
CA SER A 303 -13.96 -15.26 54.67
C SER A 303 -13.93 -15.60 53.18
N ALA A 304 -14.42 -16.80 52.80
CA ALA A 304 -14.49 -17.22 51.40
C ALA A 304 -15.54 -16.41 50.59
N ILE A 305 -16.65 -16.05 51.19
CA ILE A 305 -17.69 -15.17 50.61
C ILE A 305 -17.11 -13.79 50.35
N ALA A 306 -16.40 -13.18 51.31
CA ALA A 306 -15.78 -11.89 51.18
C ALA A 306 -14.71 -11.88 50.05
N ALA A 307 -13.84 -12.89 50.01
CA ALA A 307 -12.82 -13.03 48.95
C ALA A 307 -13.41 -13.22 47.55
N LYS A 308 -14.56 -13.92 47.43
CA LYS A 308 -15.27 -14.06 46.16
C LYS A 308 -15.88 -12.74 45.69
N ALA A 309 -16.51 -11.98 46.61
CA ALA A 309 -17.07 -10.67 46.29
C ALA A 309 -16.01 -9.67 45.81
N GLU A 310 -14.83 -9.70 46.42
CA GLU A 310 -13.67 -8.87 46.00
C GLU A 310 -13.18 -9.26 44.58
N ARG A 311 -12.99 -10.56 44.30
CA ARG A 311 -12.62 -11.04 42.95
C ARG A 311 -13.63 -10.65 41.88
N ASP A 312 -14.93 -10.76 42.19
CA ASP A 312 -16.00 -10.38 41.25
C ASP A 312 -16.00 -8.88 40.98
N SER A 313 -15.73 -8.06 41.98
CA SER A 313 -15.55 -6.62 41.86
C SER A 313 -14.35 -6.29 40.94
N ILE A 314 -13.19 -6.90 41.18
CA ILE A 314 -11.98 -6.72 40.35
C ILE A 314 -12.25 -7.14 38.90
N ASN A 315 -12.93 -8.25 38.69
CA ASN A 315 -13.28 -8.75 37.36
C ASN A 315 -14.27 -7.82 36.64
N LYS A 316 -15.23 -7.21 37.32
CA LYS A 316 -16.12 -6.18 36.77
C LYS A 316 -15.37 -4.94 36.36
N VAL A 317 -14.42 -4.48 37.18
CA VAL A 317 -13.56 -3.32 36.82
C VAL A 317 -12.69 -3.63 35.62
N LYS A 318 -12.03 -4.81 35.60
CA LYS A 318 -11.22 -5.24 34.43
C LYS A 318 -12.06 -5.34 33.15
N ALA A 319 -13.29 -5.87 33.26
CA ALA A 319 -14.21 -5.97 32.12
C ALA A 319 -14.67 -4.57 31.62
N ALA A 320 -14.92 -3.64 32.55
CA ALA A 320 -15.28 -2.25 32.23
C ALA A 320 -14.12 -1.49 31.53
N VAL A 321 -12.89 -1.67 32.03
CA VAL A 321 -11.66 -1.09 31.42
C VAL A 321 -11.44 -1.70 30.02
N ALA A 322 -11.61 -3.00 29.85
CA ALA A 322 -11.50 -3.65 28.55
C ALA A 322 -12.58 -3.19 27.56
N LYS A 323 -13.82 -2.98 28.04
CA LYS A 323 -14.91 -2.36 27.25
C LYS A 323 -14.59 -0.91 26.87
N LYS A 324 -14.00 -0.13 27.77
CA LYS A 324 -13.59 1.26 27.53
C LYS A 324 -12.47 1.32 26.49
N LYS A 325 -11.45 0.44 26.55
CA LYS A 325 -10.41 0.29 25.53
C LYS A 325 -10.97 -0.12 24.16
N LYS A 326 -11.98 -0.99 24.08
CA LYS A 326 -12.68 -1.34 22.83
C LYS A 326 -13.52 -0.19 22.24
N ARG A 327 -14.03 0.72 23.06
CA ARG A 327 -14.85 1.87 22.61
C ARG A 327 -14.04 3.00 21.98
N VAL A 328 -12.74 3.08 22.22
CA VAL A 328 -11.84 4.12 21.64
C VAL A 328 -11.53 3.86 20.17
N ARG A 329 -11.79 2.66 19.65
CA ARG A 329 -11.62 2.29 18.24
C ARG A 329 -12.92 2.46 17.45
N LYS A 330 -13.42 3.68 17.30
CA LYS A 330 -14.45 3.94 16.29
C LYS A 330 -13.75 4.27 14.97
N ASN A 331 -13.88 3.36 13.99
CA ASN A 331 -13.72 3.71 12.59
C ASN A 331 -14.65 4.90 12.28
N GLY A 332 -14.25 5.77 11.36
CA GLY A 332 -15.08 6.88 10.93
C GLY A 332 -16.48 6.43 10.45
N LYS A 333 -17.37 7.37 10.24
CA LYS A 333 -18.71 7.07 9.71
C LYS A 333 -18.66 7.08 8.19
N PRO A 334 -19.03 5.97 7.51
CA PRO A 334 -19.14 5.95 6.06
C PRO A 334 -20.30 6.83 5.57
N ILE A 335 -20.21 7.28 4.31
CA ILE A 335 -21.27 8.03 3.63
C ILE A 335 -22.54 7.18 3.53
N ALA A 336 -22.40 5.90 3.16
CA ALA A 336 -23.48 4.93 3.06
C ALA A 336 -22.94 3.50 3.21
N ASN A 337 -23.85 2.52 3.31
CA ASN A 337 -23.49 1.10 3.27
C ASN A 337 -23.35 0.64 1.81
N GLY A 338 -22.33 -0.14 1.50
CA GLY A 338 -22.07 -0.69 0.17
C GLY A 338 -20.61 -1.15 0.04
N GLU A 339 -20.30 -1.93 -0.99
CA GLU A 339 -19.00 -2.58 -1.18
C GLU A 339 -17.81 -1.57 -1.14
N PHE A 340 -17.99 -0.41 -1.80
CA PHE A 340 -16.95 0.64 -1.82
C PHE A 340 -17.29 1.81 -0.88
N ILE A 341 -18.56 2.17 -0.75
CA ILE A 341 -18.99 3.37 -0.01
C ILE A 341 -18.77 3.19 1.49
N SER A 342 -18.82 1.96 2.00
CA SER A 342 -18.51 1.65 3.41
C SER A 342 -17.05 1.91 3.83
N TRP A 343 -16.16 2.16 2.86
CA TRP A 343 -14.75 2.52 3.11
C TRP A 343 -14.52 4.03 3.17
N THR A 344 -15.57 4.83 2.91
CA THR A 344 -15.52 6.29 3.05
C THR A 344 -15.61 6.68 4.52
N ASP A 345 -15.16 7.90 4.84
CA ASP A 345 -15.22 8.46 6.18
C ASP A 345 -15.56 9.95 6.11
N VAL A 346 -16.68 10.35 6.72
CA VAL A 346 -17.11 11.76 6.78
C VAL A 346 -16.77 12.44 8.10
N THR A 347 -16.21 11.71 9.06
CA THR A 347 -15.99 12.20 10.43
C THR A 347 -14.55 12.59 10.74
N THR A 348 -13.58 12.01 10.01
CA THR A 348 -12.15 12.33 10.23
C THR A 348 -11.81 13.72 9.70
N SER A 349 -11.04 14.48 10.47
CA SER A 349 -10.56 15.82 10.11
C SER A 349 -9.72 15.81 8.85
N ARG A 350 -10.15 16.57 7.81
CA ARG A 350 -9.42 16.66 6.53
C ARG A 350 -8.10 17.39 6.68
N SER A 351 -8.10 18.49 7.42
CA SER A 351 -6.90 19.31 7.66
C SER A 351 -5.81 18.53 8.39
N GLU A 352 -6.16 17.85 9.49
CA GLU A 352 -5.20 17.00 10.21
C GLU A 352 -4.73 15.84 9.34
N SER A 353 -5.64 15.16 8.60
CA SER A 353 -5.24 14.08 7.70
C SER A 353 -4.30 14.54 6.59
N ILE A 354 -4.45 15.77 6.08
CA ILE A 354 -3.54 16.33 5.07
C ILE A 354 -2.15 16.55 5.67
N VAL A 355 -2.06 17.12 6.86
CA VAL A 355 -0.79 17.42 7.51
C VAL A 355 -0.15 16.11 8.03
N GLU A 356 -0.84 15.35 8.87
CA GLU A 356 -0.21 14.23 9.58
C GLU A 356 -0.08 12.97 8.72
N ASN A 357 -1.05 12.67 7.88
CA ASN A 357 -1.10 11.41 7.13
C ASN A 357 -0.70 11.58 5.66
N LEU A 358 -1.28 12.55 4.93
CA LEU A 358 -1.07 12.67 3.49
C LEU A 358 0.34 13.16 3.15
N PHE A 359 0.79 14.26 3.74
CA PHE A 359 2.14 14.79 3.55
C PHE A 359 3.09 14.34 4.67
N GLY A 360 2.64 14.28 5.92
CA GLY A 360 3.47 13.89 7.06
C GLY A 360 3.98 12.46 6.93
N GLU A 361 3.21 11.49 7.36
CA GLU A 361 3.61 10.07 7.42
C GLU A 361 4.02 9.50 6.05
N SER A 362 3.41 9.97 4.95
CA SER A 362 3.81 9.53 3.61
C SER A 362 5.27 9.83 3.29
N ILE A 363 5.82 10.92 3.85
CA ILE A 363 7.18 11.43 3.59
C ILE A 363 8.15 11.05 4.70
N GLN A 364 7.72 11.19 5.97
CA GLN A 364 8.52 10.96 7.16
C GLN A 364 7.77 10.08 8.15
N LEU A 365 8.38 9.01 8.65
CA LEU A 365 7.76 8.17 9.67
C LEU A 365 7.61 8.93 11.01
N HIS A 366 6.48 8.74 11.67
CA HIS A 366 6.30 9.15 13.05
C HIS A 366 7.07 8.23 14.00
N GLN A 367 7.65 8.81 15.08
CA GLN A 367 8.33 8.03 16.10
C GLN A 367 7.35 7.33 17.05
N ASP A 368 6.23 8.01 17.36
CA ASP A 368 5.18 7.43 18.18
C ASP A 368 4.30 6.50 17.36
N TYR A 369 3.96 5.36 17.93
CA TYR A 369 3.19 4.31 17.25
C TYR A 369 3.84 3.86 15.93
N LEU A 370 5.17 3.88 15.87
CA LEU A 370 5.98 3.58 14.68
C LEU A 370 5.46 2.34 13.94
N LEU A 371 5.13 2.53 12.66
CA LEU A 371 4.56 1.51 11.77
C LEU A 371 3.37 0.73 12.35
N GLY A 372 2.68 1.30 13.33
CA GLY A 372 1.47 0.71 13.92
C GLY A 372 0.30 0.74 12.93
N ASP A 373 -0.62 -0.20 13.08
CA ASP A 373 -1.85 -0.31 12.29
C ASP A 373 -2.99 0.46 12.97
N VAL A 374 -3.66 1.35 12.27
CA VAL A 374 -4.79 2.15 12.76
C VAL A 374 -5.94 1.27 13.25
N LEU A 375 -6.15 0.12 12.64
CA LEU A 375 -7.20 -0.81 13.05
C LEU A 375 -6.87 -1.57 14.35
N ARG A 376 -5.59 -1.55 14.80
CA ARG A 376 -5.11 -2.41 15.89
C ARG A 376 -4.41 -1.68 17.02
N THR A 377 -3.37 -0.91 16.70
CA THR A 377 -2.35 -0.48 17.67
C THR A 377 -2.15 1.02 17.78
N ARG A 378 -2.52 1.82 16.76
CA ARG A 378 -2.29 3.27 16.75
C ARG A 378 -3.59 4.07 16.68
N PRO A 379 -3.62 5.33 17.15
CA PRO A 379 -4.70 6.27 16.86
C PRO A 379 -4.70 6.66 15.39
N MET A 380 -5.81 7.22 14.89
CA MET A 380 -5.93 7.70 13.50
C MET A 380 -4.98 8.85 13.20
N MET A 381 -4.74 9.75 14.17
CA MET A 381 -3.81 10.85 14.06
C MET A 381 -2.66 10.65 15.03
N VAL A 382 -1.46 10.81 14.53
CA VAL A 382 -0.22 10.81 15.30
C VAL A 382 0.53 12.09 14.93
N HIS A 383 1.07 12.78 15.92
CA HIS A 383 1.81 14.02 15.73
C HIS A 383 3.31 13.77 15.85
N TYR A 384 4.10 14.56 15.14
CA TYR A 384 5.56 14.52 15.30
C TYR A 384 5.97 15.05 16.66
N ARG A 385 6.97 14.42 17.27
CA ARG A 385 7.59 14.90 18.51
C ARG A 385 8.35 16.22 18.32
N TYR A 386 8.91 16.45 17.13
CA TYR A 386 9.78 17.60 16.87
C TYR A 386 9.16 18.52 15.81
N ALA A 387 9.14 19.81 16.11
CA ALA A 387 8.72 20.85 15.16
C ALA A 387 9.55 20.83 13.86
N PHE A 388 10.79 20.32 13.92
CA PHE A 388 11.65 20.18 12.77
C PHE A 388 11.04 19.30 11.65
N ASN A 389 10.29 18.25 12.00
CA ASN A 389 9.63 17.42 11.01
C ASN A 389 8.60 18.20 10.19
N TYR A 390 7.82 19.08 10.84
CA TYR A 390 6.87 19.98 10.15
C TYR A 390 7.57 21.03 9.28
N ILE A 391 8.77 21.48 9.66
CA ILE A 391 9.57 22.37 8.82
C ILE A 391 10.00 21.64 7.54
N ILE A 392 10.47 20.40 7.63
CA ILE A 392 10.84 19.58 6.46
C ILE A 392 9.62 19.36 5.56
N GLU A 393 8.48 19.00 6.12
CA GLU A 393 7.22 18.84 5.40
C GLU A 393 6.82 20.14 4.68
N GLY A 394 6.85 21.26 5.40
CA GLY A 394 6.55 22.59 4.85
C GLY A 394 7.48 22.99 3.70
N ILE A 395 8.77 22.68 3.80
CA ILE A 395 9.73 22.91 2.71
C ILE A 395 9.38 22.06 1.48
N ILE A 396 9.05 20.77 1.66
CA ILE A 396 8.68 19.87 0.56
C ILE A 396 7.36 20.34 -0.07
N ALA A 397 6.36 20.71 0.73
CA ALA A 397 5.11 21.29 0.26
C ALA A 397 5.33 22.59 -0.54
N LEU A 398 6.21 23.48 -0.06
CA LEU A 398 6.59 24.69 -0.78
C LEU A 398 7.27 24.39 -2.12
N LEU A 399 8.20 23.42 -2.15
CA LEU A 399 8.85 22.98 -3.40
C LEU A 399 7.81 22.42 -4.39
N PHE A 400 6.83 21.68 -3.89
CA PHE A 400 5.72 21.16 -4.68
C PHE A 400 4.88 22.29 -5.29
N VAL A 401 4.45 23.26 -4.50
CA VAL A 401 3.66 24.43 -4.96
C VAL A 401 4.44 25.24 -6.00
N LEU A 402 5.72 25.53 -5.75
CA LEU A 402 6.58 26.21 -6.71
C LEU A 402 6.76 25.40 -8.00
N GLY A 403 6.81 24.06 -7.87
CA GLY A 403 6.86 23.13 -8.98
C GLY A 403 5.58 23.13 -9.81
N ILE A 404 4.40 23.21 -9.17
CA ILE A 404 3.10 23.37 -9.85
C ILE A 404 3.12 24.66 -10.70
N TRP A 405 3.57 25.77 -10.12
CA TRP A 405 3.69 27.04 -10.86
C TRP A 405 4.61 26.92 -12.05
N ALA A 406 5.76 26.25 -11.89
CA ALA A 406 6.73 26.04 -12.99
C ALA A 406 6.17 25.13 -14.09
N GLY A 407 5.42 24.08 -13.73
CA GLY A 407 4.87 23.08 -14.64
C GLY A 407 3.55 23.47 -15.32
N ARG A 408 2.88 24.54 -14.88
CA ARG A 408 1.49 24.87 -15.25
C ARG A 408 1.19 24.99 -16.75
N ARG A 409 2.21 25.23 -17.59
CA ARG A 409 2.06 25.31 -19.05
C ARG A 409 2.27 23.97 -19.76
N SER A 410 2.62 22.91 -19.05
CA SER A 410 2.91 21.59 -19.62
C SER A 410 1.67 20.71 -19.62
N ARG A 411 1.27 20.20 -20.79
CA ARG A 411 0.19 19.21 -20.91
C ARG A 411 0.50 17.93 -20.17
N PHE A 412 1.76 17.47 -20.20
CA PHE A 412 2.21 16.31 -19.45
C PHE A 412 2.11 16.55 -17.94
N PHE A 413 2.45 17.74 -17.46
CA PHE A 413 2.32 18.08 -16.05
C PHE A 413 0.87 17.95 -15.56
N TRP A 414 -0.09 18.45 -16.34
CA TRP A 414 -1.51 18.35 -16.01
C TRP A 414 -2.04 16.92 -16.09
N LEU A 415 -1.47 16.06 -16.96
CA LEU A 415 -1.74 14.63 -16.91
C LEU A 415 -1.29 14.04 -15.58
N ALA A 416 -0.06 14.30 -15.14
CA ALA A 416 0.44 13.80 -13.86
C ALA A 416 -0.37 14.37 -12.67
N MET A 417 -0.72 15.67 -12.73
CA MET A 417 -1.61 16.31 -11.73
C MET A 417 -3.02 15.72 -11.71
N SER A 418 -3.55 15.26 -12.84
CA SER A 418 -4.88 14.63 -12.86
C SER A 418 -4.91 13.28 -12.13
N TYR A 419 -3.81 12.52 -12.12
CA TYR A 419 -3.67 11.33 -11.29
C TYR A 419 -3.72 11.67 -9.80
N PHE A 420 -2.94 12.68 -9.40
CA PHE A 420 -2.96 13.20 -8.04
C PHE A 420 -4.34 13.72 -7.64
N ALA A 421 -4.97 14.54 -8.51
CA ALA A 421 -6.30 15.09 -8.25
C ALA A 421 -7.37 14.00 -8.07
N LEU A 422 -7.31 12.92 -8.86
CA LEU A 422 -8.22 11.78 -8.70
C LEU A 422 -8.06 11.14 -7.30
N ASP A 423 -6.83 10.91 -6.85
CA ASP A 423 -6.59 10.35 -5.52
C ASP A 423 -7.02 11.33 -4.42
N MET A 424 -6.83 12.65 -4.61
CA MET A 424 -7.32 13.65 -3.65
C MET A 424 -8.85 13.65 -3.56
N VAL A 425 -9.55 13.51 -4.68
CA VAL A 425 -11.03 13.36 -4.67
C VAL A 425 -11.43 12.10 -3.91
N LEU A 426 -10.78 10.97 -4.14
CA LEU A 426 -11.10 9.70 -3.48
C LEU A 426 -10.76 9.74 -1.98
N HIS A 427 -9.52 10.11 -1.63
CA HIS A 427 -9.03 9.97 -0.26
C HIS A 427 -9.37 11.15 0.63
N VAL A 428 -9.26 12.38 0.14
CA VAL A 428 -9.56 13.58 0.93
C VAL A 428 -11.03 13.98 0.74
N GLY A 429 -11.52 14.00 -0.49
CA GLY A 429 -12.91 14.37 -0.80
C GLY A 429 -13.92 13.40 -0.19
N LEU A 430 -13.90 12.15 -0.64
CA LEU A 430 -14.81 11.09 -0.18
C LEU A 430 -14.36 10.45 1.15
N GLY A 431 -13.13 10.69 1.59
CA GLY A 431 -12.58 10.08 2.80
C GLY A 431 -12.29 8.58 2.67
N PHE A 432 -12.09 8.08 1.45
CA PHE A 432 -11.80 6.68 1.22
C PHE A 432 -10.42 6.31 1.74
N GLY A 433 -10.39 5.52 2.83
CA GLY A 433 -9.14 5.14 3.51
C GLY A 433 -8.35 6.35 4.08
N ILE A 434 -9.01 7.46 4.41
CA ILE A 434 -8.35 8.71 4.86
C ILE A 434 -7.48 8.53 6.09
N ASN A 435 -7.83 7.56 6.95
CA ASN A 435 -7.10 7.27 8.19
C ASN A 435 -5.74 6.61 7.95
N GLU A 436 -5.56 6.02 6.77
CA GLU A 436 -4.35 5.30 6.33
C GLU A 436 -3.90 5.77 4.94
N VAL A 437 -4.18 7.01 4.58
CA VAL A 437 -3.91 7.52 3.23
C VAL A 437 -2.41 7.44 2.86
N TYR A 438 -1.53 7.41 3.84
CA TYR A 438 -0.09 7.24 3.67
C TYR A 438 0.29 5.91 3.01
N ILE A 439 -0.42 4.79 3.27
CA ILE A 439 -0.11 3.51 2.61
C ILE A 439 -0.36 3.57 1.09
N MET A 440 -1.22 4.48 0.64
CA MET A 440 -1.57 4.66 -0.76
C MET A 440 -0.67 5.66 -1.48
N SER A 441 0.33 6.22 -0.79
CA SER A 441 1.22 7.27 -1.33
C SER A 441 1.95 6.85 -2.61
N ALA A 442 2.30 5.56 -2.75
CA ALA A 442 2.90 5.01 -3.96
C ALA A 442 2.06 5.24 -5.23
N HIS A 443 0.75 5.49 -5.09
CA HIS A 443 -0.16 5.74 -6.21
C HIS A 443 -0.14 7.20 -6.71
N TRP A 444 0.40 8.16 -5.92
CA TRP A 444 0.27 9.58 -6.27
C TRP A 444 1.49 10.45 -5.92
N ILE A 445 2.30 10.12 -4.90
CA ILE A 445 3.30 11.04 -4.33
C ILE A 445 4.47 11.33 -5.30
N TYR A 446 4.64 10.52 -6.36
CA TYR A 446 5.60 10.80 -7.44
C TYR A 446 5.33 12.14 -8.17
N ILE A 447 4.17 12.75 -7.96
CA ILE A 447 3.88 14.09 -8.47
C ILE A 447 4.82 15.15 -7.88
N ILE A 448 5.29 14.97 -6.63
CA ILE A 448 6.21 15.89 -5.96
C ILE A 448 7.54 15.99 -6.73
N PRO A 449 8.33 14.90 -6.93
CA PRO A 449 9.56 14.99 -7.71
C PRO A 449 9.33 15.41 -9.17
N ILE A 450 8.19 15.05 -9.78
CA ILE A 450 7.85 15.52 -11.13
C ILE A 450 7.66 17.06 -11.13
N ALA A 451 6.94 17.62 -10.17
CA ALA A 451 6.76 19.07 -10.04
C ALA A 451 8.10 19.79 -9.78
N VAL A 452 8.91 19.24 -8.87
CA VAL A 452 10.26 19.77 -8.58
C VAL A 452 11.18 19.67 -9.81
N ALA A 453 11.00 18.67 -10.68
CA ALA A 453 11.73 18.60 -11.96
C ALA A 453 11.41 19.81 -12.86
N PHE A 454 10.14 20.24 -12.92
CA PHE A 454 9.78 21.47 -13.65
C PHE A 454 10.37 22.72 -13.01
N LEU A 455 10.43 22.78 -11.67
CA LEU A 455 11.07 23.88 -10.94
C LEU A 455 12.58 23.94 -11.25
N LEU A 456 13.28 22.81 -11.20
CA LEU A 456 14.69 22.72 -11.58
C LEU A 456 14.91 23.14 -13.02
N LYS A 457 14.06 22.71 -13.95
CA LYS A 457 14.13 23.12 -15.36
C LYS A 457 13.98 24.64 -15.52
N ALA A 458 13.03 25.23 -14.80
CA ALA A 458 12.79 26.69 -14.87
C ALA A 458 13.94 27.52 -14.26
N THR A 459 14.73 26.93 -13.36
CA THR A 459 15.84 27.61 -12.67
C THR A 459 17.22 27.30 -13.23
N GLN A 460 17.36 26.39 -14.20
CA GLN A 460 18.66 25.87 -14.70
C GLN A 460 19.68 26.95 -15.08
N LYS A 461 19.24 28.09 -15.61
CA LYS A 461 20.10 29.20 -16.05
C LYS A 461 20.35 30.26 -14.94
N ARG A 462 19.88 30.04 -13.73
CA ARG A 462 19.94 31.00 -12.62
C ARG A 462 20.98 30.58 -11.59
N ARG A 463 21.68 31.54 -10.96
CA ARG A 463 22.61 31.28 -9.81
C ARG A 463 21.95 30.49 -8.67
N LYS A 464 20.62 30.65 -8.49
CA LYS A 464 19.82 29.94 -7.48
C LYS A 464 19.67 28.42 -7.74
N ALA A 465 20.00 27.92 -8.93
CA ALA A 465 19.87 26.50 -9.24
C ALA A 465 20.75 25.60 -8.36
N LEU A 466 21.96 26.04 -8.01
CA LEU A 466 22.86 25.25 -7.14
C LEU A 466 22.31 25.16 -5.72
N ALA A 467 21.80 26.27 -5.17
CA ALA A 467 21.18 26.27 -3.84
C ALA A 467 19.93 25.35 -3.77
N LEU A 468 19.09 25.37 -4.82
CA LEU A 468 17.94 24.49 -4.92
C LEU A 468 18.35 23.02 -4.98
N LYS A 469 19.38 22.66 -5.74
CA LYS A 469 19.91 21.29 -5.78
C LYS A 469 20.50 20.87 -4.44
N GLY A 470 21.24 21.76 -3.79
CA GLY A 470 21.77 21.54 -2.44
C GLY A 470 20.66 21.28 -1.41
N LEU A 471 19.58 22.07 -1.47
CA LEU A 471 18.41 21.84 -0.61
C LEU A 471 17.77 20.48 -0.85
N ILE A 472 17.51 20.09 -2.12
CA ILE A 472 16.93 18.78 -2.45
C ILE A 472 17.86 17.64 -2.02
N ALA A 473 19.18 17.80 -2.17
CA ALA A 473 20.16 16.81 -1.73
C ALA A 473 20.15 16.65 -0.19
N ALA A 474 20.09 17.74 0.55
CA ALA A 474 20.00 17.72 2.00
C ALA A 474 18.69 17.07 2.48
N LEU A 475 17.57 17.40 1.85
CA LEU A 475 16.27 16.77 2.13
C LEU A 475 16.32 15.26 1.83
N ALA A 476 16.90 14.85 0.69
CA ALA A 476 17.05 13.45 0.34
C ALA A 476 17.89 12.70 1.39
N ALA A 477 19.06 13.23 1.76
CA ALA A 477 19.93 12.64 2.77
C ALA A 477 19.22 12.51 4.13
N TYR A 478 18.55 13.57 4.57
CA TYR A 478 17.76 13.56 5.80
C TYR A 478 16.68 12.47 5.78
N LEU A 479 15.86 12.41 4.72
CA LEU A 479 14.76 11.45 4.62
C LEU A 479 15.26 10.00 4.60
N TRP A 480 16.36 9.72 3.90
CA TRP A 480 16.98 8.40 3.91
C TRP A 480 17.46 8.01 5.30
N ILE A 481 18.19 8.89 5.97
CA ILE A 481 18.70 8.61 7.33
C ILE A 481 17.53 8.42 8.30
N TRP A 482 16.56 9.33 8.29
CA TRP A 482 15.41 9.31 9.19
C TRP A 482 14.57 8.04 9.02
N ASN A 483 14.10 7.79 7.80
CA ASN A 483 13.18 6.70 7.55
C ASN A 483 13.85 5.32 7.67
N VAL A 484 15.06 5.15 7.15
CA VAL A 484 15.79 3.87 7.30
C VAL A 484 16.10 3.57 8.77
N SER A 485 16.54 4.56 9.55
CA SER A 485 16.81 4.37 10.97
C SER A 485 15.57 3.89 11.74
N LEU A 486 14.40 4.50 11.47
CA LEU A 486 13.16 4.09 12.10
C LEU A 486 12.65 2.73 11.62
N ILE A 487 12.80 2.41 10.33
CA ILE A 487 12.46 1.07 9.80
C ILE A 487 13.32 -0.01 10.47
N VAL A 488 14.63 0.19 10.55
CA VAL A 488 15.53 -0.76 11.19
C VAL A 488 15.22 -0.89 12.69
N GLN A 489 14.95 0.23 13.37
CA GLN A 489 14.52 0.23 14.76
C GLN A 489 13.26 -0.62 14.94
N TYR A 490 12.25 -0.47 14.09
CA TYR A 490 11.00 -1.22 14.19
C TYR A 490 11.17 -2.72 13.92
N LEU A 491 12.01 -3.07 12.95
CA LEU A 491 12.15 -4.47 12.56
C LEU A 491 13.00 -5.28 13.55
N PHE A 492 13.97 -4.69 14.23
CA PHE A 492 14.97 -5.45 14.98
C PHE A 492 15.09 -5.07 16.47
N PHE A 493 14.50 -3.97 16.90
CA PHE A 493 14.53 -3.49 18.31
C PHE A 493 13.14 -3.22 18.85
#